data_9c3beed0328269993c87b20702c0eb0e
#
_entry.id   9c3beed0328269993c87b20702c0eb0e
#
_cell.length_a   1.000
_cell.length_b   1.000
_cell.length_c   1.000
_cell.angle_alpha   90.00
_cell.angle_beta   90.00
_cell.angle_gamma   90.00
#
_symmetry.space_group_name_H-M   'P 1'
#
loop_
_entity.id
_entity.type
_entity.pdbx_description
1 polymer ?
#
loop_
_entity_poly.entity_id
_entity_poly.type
_entity_poly.pdbx_seq_one_letter_code
_entity_poly.pdbx_strand_id
1 'polypeptide(L)'
;RDNMTGAMQAHPQGLNEEERTHWIGEWQNFWEPESQFITVSTQEVADYTGLDSAAVQAVFEFFKIDLSGSTPRSVIDAFAAGDNPLRTNPVIAGMDGRFMLVHDAHIVVAVREAFEQHLKGTQAWDKYQAHRGKVLEERTEAALTRVLPGATVLHGFEYYVPATEAEEAGPVEGYTKRVEGDNLFILDDVAIIVEDKAVAIAPAARAGDTRRLRNDLKRLFAFEGVVAGAY
;
A
#
# COMPACT_ATOMS: atom_id res chain seq x y z
N ARG A 1 -23.14 -12.70 2.95
CA ARG A 1 -24.09 -11.65 2.48
C ARG A 1 -25.18 -12.25 1.61
N ASP A 2 -24.83 -13.13 0.67
CA ASP A 2 -25.81 -13.67 -0.30
C ASP A 2 -26.87 -14.59 0.34
N ASN A 3 -26.53 -15.33 1.40
CA ASN A 3 -27.46 -16.24 2.08
C ASN A 3 -28.57 -15.50 2.86
N MET A 4 -28.29 -14.37 3.48
CA MET A 4 -29.28 -13.64 4.30
C MET A 4 -30.30 -12.89 3.43
N THR A 5 -29.83 -12.30 2.32
CA THR A 5 -30.72 -11.66 1.34
C THR A 5 -31.61 -12.70 0.65
N GLY A 6 -31.06 -13.89 0.35
CA GLY A 6 -31.83 -15.04 -0.20
C GLY A 6 -32.88 -15.57 0.76
N ALA A 7 -32.57 -15.70 2.06
CA ALA A 7 -33.52 -16.14 3.06
C ALA A 7 -34.67 -15.14 3.28
N MET A 8 -34.40 -13.85 3.34
CA MET A 8 -35.45 -12.81 3.42
C MET A 8 -36.34 -12.76 2.19
N GLN A 9 -35.78 -13.04 0.99
CA GLN A 9 -36.57 -13.12 -0.25
C GLN A 9 -37.43 -14.40 -0.34
N ALA A 10 -36.98 -15.49 0.27
CA ALA A 10 -37.71 -16.75 0.27
C ALA A 10 -38.90 -16.76 1.25
N HIS A 11 -38.93 -15.88 2.24
CA HIS A 11 -39.97 -15.81 3.26
C HIS A 11 -40.64 -14.44 3.32
N PRO A 12 -41.42 -14.01 2.31
CA PRO A 12 -42.06 -12.70 2.27
C PRO A 12 -43.10 -12.47 3.37
N GLN A 13 -43.53 -13.50 4.07
CA GLN A 13 -44.47 -13.44 5.21
C GLN A 13 -43.74 -13.37 6.57
N GLY A 14 -42.42 -13.31 6.57
CA GLY A 14 -41.59 -13.31 7.77
C GLY A 14 -41.15 -14.72 8.19
N LEU A 15 -40.09 -14.75 8.99
CA LEU A 15 -39.54 -16.00 9.53
C LEU A 15 -40.42 -16.46 10.71
N ASN A 16 -40.62 -17.77 10.82
CA ASN A 16 -41.21 -18.35 12.02
C ASN A 16 -40.22 -18.22 13.21
N GLU A 17 -40.66 -18.57 14.43
CA GLU A 17 -39.88 -18.34 15.64
C GLU A 17 -38.59 -19.17 15.67
N GLU A 18 -38.61 -20.38 15.11
CA GLU A 18 -37.45 -21.27 15.04
C GLU A 18 -36.40 -20.76 14.03
N GLU A 19 -36.88 -20.35 12.85
CA GLU A 19 -36.03 -19.70 11.81
C GLU A 19 -35.46 -18.38 12.32
N ARG A 20 -36.24 -17.57 13.03
CA ARG A 20 -35.76 -16.32 13.64
C ARG A 20 -34.66 -16.59 14.66
N THR A 21 -34.84 -17.60 15.52
CA THR A 21 -33.85 -17.98 16.54
C THR A 21 -32.57 -18.46 15.89
N HIS A 22 -32.66 -19.26 14.83
CA HIS A 22 -31.51 -19.70 14.04
C HIS A 22 -30.76 -18.51 13.44
N TRP A 23 -31.47 -17.59 12.79
CA TRP A 23 -30.85 -16.41 12.17
C TRP A 23 -30.27 -15.42 13.18
N ILE A 24 -30.87 -15.27 14.35
CA ILE A 24 -30.28 -14.48 15.45
C ILE A 24 -28.97 -15.14 15.91
N GLY A 25 -28.91 -16.46 16.05
CA GLY A 25 -27.70 -17.20 16.38
C GLY A 25 -26.60 -17.01 15.33
N GLU A 26 -26.93 -17.13 14.05
CA GLU A 26 -25.99 -16.88 12.95
C GLU A 26 -25.48 -15.41 12.95
N TRP A 27 -26.36 -14.45 13.23
CA TRP A 27 -26.02 -13.04 13.37
C TRP A 27 -25.10 -12.77 14.57
N GLN A 28 -25.38 -13.38 15.71
CA GLN A 28 -24.54 -13.29 16.90
C GLN A 28 -23.15 -13.88 16.61
N ASN A 29 -23.09 -15.06 16.00
CA ASN A 29 -21.83 -15.68 15.59
C ASN A 29 -21.04 -14.85 14.59
N PHE A 30 -21.70 -14.05 13.75
CA PHE A 30 -21.04 -13.14 12.82
C PHE A 30 -20.42 -11.92 13.51
N TRP A 31 -21.12 -11.33 14.49
CA TRP A 31 -20.66 -10.14 15.21
C TRP A 31 -19.84 -10.44 16.47
N GLU A 32 -20.11 -11.57 17.10
CA GLU A 32 -19.43 -12.06 18.29
C GLU A 32 -18.98 -13.52 18.06
N PRO A 33 -18.11 -13.77 17.07
CA PRO A 33 -17.69 -15.12 16.77
C PRO A 33 -16.91 -15.68 17.96
N GLU A 34 -17.14 -16.96 18.26
CA GLU A 34 -16.30 -17.66 19.24
C GLU A 34 -14.84 -17.60 18.80
N SER A 35 -13.91 -17.43 19.72
CA SER A 35 -12.50 -17.22 19.43
C SER A 35 -11.90 -18.32 18.54
N GLN A 36 -12.38 -19.55 18.68
CA GLN A 36 -11.94 -20.69 17.84
C GLN A 36 -12.22 -20.53 16.35
N PHE A 37 -13.21 -19.72 15.94
CA PHE A 37 -13.54 -19.49 14.52
C PHE A 37 -12.74 -18.35 13.87
N ILE A 38 -12.12 -17.50 14.69
CA ILE A 38 -11.35 -16.35 14.20
C ILE A 38 -9.87 -16.44 14.56
N THR A 39 -9.47 -17.45 15.32
CA THR A 39 -8.08 -17.67 15.73
C THR A 39 -7.58 -19.02 15.26
N VAL A 40 -6.28 -19.13 15.08
CA VAL A 40 -5.59 -20.37 14.75
C VAL A 40 -4.44 -20.62 15.73
N SER A 41 -4.14 -21.87 15.99
CA SER A 41 -2.91 -22.27 16.66
C SER A 41 -1.78 -22.49 15.65
N THR A 42 -0.55 -22.45 16.12
CA THR A 42 0.62 -22.80 15.30
C THR A 42 0.54 -24.22 14.75
N GLN A 43 0.00 -25.16 15.55
CA GLN A 43 -0.13 -26.55 15.14
C GLN A 43 -1.15 -26.72 14.00
N GLU A 44 -2.33 -26.07 14.08
CA GLU A 44 -3.34 -26.11 13.02
C GLU A 44 -2.77 -25.59 11.69
N VAL A 45 -1.99 -24.52 11.73
CA VAL A 45 -1.35 -23.97 10.52
C VAL A 45 -0.24 -24.89 10.02
N ALA A 46 0.57 -25.46 10.90
CA ALA A 46 1.60 -26.42 10.54
C ALA A 46 1.01 -27.66 9.86
N ASP A 47 -0.04 -28.21 10.43
CA ASP A 47 -0.75 -29.39 9.89
C ASP A 47 -1.36 -29.09 8.50
N TYR A 48 -1.95 -27.89 8.34
CA TYR A 48 -2.55 -27.48 7.07
C TYR A 48 -1.52 -27.20 5.97
N THR A 49 -0.39 -26.59 6.33
CA THR A 49 0.62 -26.16 5.36
C THR A 49 1.72 -27.19 5.12
N GLY A 50 1.88 -28.17 6.01
CA GLY A 50 2.99 -29.12 6.02
C GLY A 50 4.33 -28.49 6.47
N LEU A 51 4.30 -27.28 7.03
CA LEU A 51 5.49 -26.62 7.56
C LEU A 51 5.82 -27.09 8.97
N ASP A 52 7.07 -26.92 9.37
CA ASP A 52 7.48 -27.14 10.75
C ASP A 52 6.79 -26.15 11.71
N SER A 53 6.25 -26.66 12.80
CA SER A 53 5.52 -25.86 13.81
C SER A 53 6.39 -24.74 14.41
N ALA A 54 7.70 -24.97 14.60
CA ALA A 54 8.62 -23.94 15.07
C ALA A 54 8.82 -22.82 14.05
N ALA A 55 8.82 -23.13 12.75
CA ALA A 55 8.88 -22.13 11.69
C ALA A 55 7.59 -21.30 11.66
N VAL A 56 6.41 -21.92 11.78
CA VAL A 56 5.12 -21.23 11.89
C VAL A 56 5.07 -20.30 13.10
N GLN A 57 5.54 -20.79 14.27
CA GLN A 57 5.64 -20.00 15.48
C GLN A 57 6.54 -18.78 15.29
N ALA A 58 7.70 -18.94 14.65
CA ALA A 58 8.64 -17.85 14.38
C ALA A 58 8.02 -16.76 13.48
N VAL A 59 7.23 -17.18 12.48
CA VAL A 59 6.50 -16.23 11.61
C VAL A 59 5.44 -15.47 12.39
N PHE A 60 4.65 -16.15 13.23
CA PHE A 60 3.64 -15.49 14.05
C PHE A 60 4.27 -14.51 15.03
N GLU A 61 5.34 -14.90 15.71
CA GLU A 61 6.06 -14.02 16.64
C GLU A 61 6.68 -12.81 15.92
N PHE A 62 7.17 -12.99 14.69
CA PHE A 62 7.72 -11.90 13.90
C PHE A 62 6.66 -10.86 13.50
N PHE A 63 5.45 -11.31 13.15
CA PHE A 63 4.35 -10.43 12.75
C PHE A 63 3.39 -10.09 13.89
N LYS A 64 3.66 -10.56 15.08
CA LYS A 64 2.84 -10.26 16.26
C LYS A 64 2.96 -8.78 16.65
N ILE A 65 1.80 -8.15 16.87
CA ILE A 65 1.78 -6.82 17.43
C ILE A 65 2.26 -6.84 18.89
N ASP A 66 3.24 -6.01 19.21
CA ASP A 66 3.67 -5.77 20.58
C ASP A 66 3.04 -4.48 21.10
N LEU A 67 2.08 -4.61 21.99
CA LEU A 67 1.43 -3.50 22.69
C LEU A 67 1.92 -3.38 24.14
N SER A 68 2.97 -4.09 24.52
CA SER A 68 3.56 -4.02 25.86
C SER A 68 4.05 -2.58 26.13
N GLY A 69 3.67 -2.06 27.28
CA GLY A 69 4.00 -0.67 27.66
C GLY A 69 3.13 0.42 27.01
N SER A 70 2.20 0.06 26.13
CA SER A 70 1.25 1.00 25.56
C SER A 70 -0.03 1.08 26.38
N THR A 71 -0.65 2.27 26.43
CA THR A 71 -2.00 2.44 26.96
C THR A 71 -3.01 2.40 25.81
N PRO A 72 -4.27 1.99 26.03
CA PRO A 72 -5.29 2.03 24.97
C PRO A 72 -5.39 3.39 24.27
N ARG A 73 -5.27 4.46 25.05
CA ARG A 73 -5.30 5.83 24.51
C ARG A 73 -4.11 6.12 23.62
N SER A 74 -2.88 5.75 24.03
CA SER A 74 -1.69 6.02 23.21
C SER A 74 -1.72 5.24 21.89
N VAL A 75 -2.31 4.04 21.87
CA VAL A 75 -2.51 3.25 20.65
C VAL A 75 -3.51 3.93 19.71
N ILE A 76 -4.64 4.42 20.26
CA ILE A 76 -5.65 5.13 19.48
C ILE A 76 -5.08 6.45 18.91
N ASP A 77 -4.36 7.21 19.73
CA ASP A 77 -3.74 8.48 19.31
C ASP A 77 -2.70 8.23 18.21
N ALA A 78 -1.87 7.19 18.33
CA ALA A 78 -0.91 6.79 17.31
C ALA A 78 -1.60 6.37 16.01
N PHE A 79 -2.66 5.55 16.10
CA PHE A 79 -3.47 5.15 14.96
C PHE A 79 -4.10 6.36 14.25
N ALA A 80 -4.68 7.29 15.00
CA ALA A 80 -5.25 8.53 14.46
C ALA A 80 -4.17 9.43 13.81
N ALA A 81 -2.93 9.38 14.30
CA ALA A 81 -1.78 10.05 13.70
C ALA A 81 -1.18 9.28 12.48
N GLY A 82 -1.80 8.17 12.06
CA GLY A 82 -1.37 7.34 10.93
C GLY A 82 -0.27 6.33 11.23
N ASP A 83 0.10 6.20 12.49
CA ASP A 83 0.98 5.14 12.97
C ASP A 83 0.12 3.92 13.35
N ASN A 84 -0.23 3.14 12.33
CA ASN A 84 -0.97 1.91 12.51
C ASN A 84 -0.02 0.71 12.59
N PRO A 85 0.26 0.17 13.79
CA PRO A 85 1.17 -0.94 13.96
C PRO A 85 0.67 -2.24 13.30
N LEU A 86 -0.63 -2.39 13.03
CA LEU A 86 -1.19 -3.52 12.31
C LEU A 86 -0.77 -3.58 10.83
N ARG A 87 -0.16 -2.53 10.31
CA ARG A 87 0.40 -2.55 8.94
C ARG A 87 1.64 -3.42 8.82
N THR A 88 2.47 -3.43 9.86
CA THR A 88 3.71 -4.21 9.91
C THR A 88 3.56 -5.49 10.72
N ASN A 89 2.69 -5.45 11.73
CA ASN A 89 2.46 -6.53 12.68
C ASN A 89 0.97 -6.86 12.77
N PRO A 90 0.37 -7.49 11.73
CA PRO A 90 -1.07 -7.71 11.65
C PRO A 90 -1.56 -8.91 12.48
N VAL A 91 -0.70 -9.59 13.23
CA VAL A 91 -1.03 -10.76 14.03
C VAL A 91 -1.26 -10.35 15.48
N ILE A 92 -2.42 -10.70 16.02
CA ILE A 92 -2.77 -10.53 17.43
C ILE A 92 -2.67 -11.88 18.13
N ALA A 93 -1.95 -11.94 19.25
CA ALA A 93 -1.90 -13.13 20.09
C ALA A 93 -2.99 -13.08 21.17
N GLY A 94 -3.77 -14.14 21.29
CA GLY A 94 -4.71 -14.36 22.36
C GLY A 94 -4.00 -14.86 23.65
N MET A 95 -4.72 -14.80 24.76
CA MET A 95 -4.22 -15.31 26.06
C MET A 95 -4.09 -16.85 26.09
N ASP A 96 -4.77 -17.52 25.19
CA ASP A 96 -4.79 -18.98 25.03
C ASP A 96 -3.67 -19.51 24.12
N GLY A 97 -2.76 -18.64 23.68
CA GLY A 97 -1.68 -18.99 22.74
C GLY A 97 -2.15 -19.16 21.29
N ARG A 98 -3.38 -18.79 20.99
CA ARG A 98 -3.88 -18.74 19.62
C ARG A 98 -3.62 -17.38 19.00
N PHE A 99 -3.63 -17.31 17.68
CA PHE A 99 -3.31 -16.14 16.89
C PHE A 99 -4.48 -15.76 15.99
N MET A 100 -4.69 -14.46 15.84
CA MET A 100 -5.67 -13.89 14.91
C MET A 100 -4.96 -13.00 13.91
N LEU A 101 -5.28 -13.17 12.63
CA LEU A 101 -4.91 -12.22 11.58
C LEU A 101 -6.04 -11.23 11.41
N VAL A 102 -5.75 -9.93 11.57
CA VAL A 102 -6.76 -8.86 11.49
C VAL A 102 -7.45 -8.82 10.12
N HIS A 103 -6.69 -9.02 9.06
CA HIS A 103 -7.21 -9.07 7.69
C HIS A 103 -6.16 -9.75 6.78
N ASP A 104 -6.62 -10.63 5.91
CA ASP A 104 -5.77 -11.41 5.00
C ASP A 104 -4.92 -10.54 4.06
N ALA A 105 -5.49 -9.48 3.49
CA ALA A 105 -4.76 -8.55 2.64
C ALA A 105 -3.64 -7.79 3.37
N HIS A 106 -3.71 -7.65 4.70
CA HIS A 106 -2.69 -6.96 5.48
C HIS A 106 -1.38 -7.75 5.55
N ILE A 107 -1.40 -9.07 5.44
CA ILE A 107 -0.17 -9.87 5.49
C ILE A 107 0.77 -9.52 4.32
N VAL A 108 0.23 -9.31 3.13
CA VAL A 108 1.03 -8.94 1.96
C VAL A 108 1.71 -7.58 2.15
N VAL A 109 0.98 -6.63 2.73
CA VAL A 109 1.53 -5.30 3.06
C VAL A 109 2.59 -5.42 4.15
N ALA A 110 2.32 -6.19 5.21
CA ALA A 110 3.23 -6.39 6.33
C ALA A 110 4.54 -7.06 5.89
N VAL A 111 4.46 -8.11 5.07
CA VAL A 111 5.64 -8.78 4.51
C VAL A 111 6.51 -7.80 3.73
N ARG A 112 5.91 -7.00 2.86
CA ARG A 112 6.64 -5.99 2.09
C ARG A 112 7.28 -4.94 3.00
N GLU A 113 6.52 -4.37 3.94
CA GLU A 113 7.02 -3.31 4.83
C GLU A 113 8.12 -3.83 5.77
N ALA A 114 7.97 -5.04 6.30
CA ALA A 114 9.00 -5.69 7.11
C ALA A 114 10.28 -5.94 6.31
N PHE A 115 10.15 -6.41 5.06
CA PHE A 115 11.27 -6.61 4.15
C PHE A 115 11.97 -5.29 3.83
N GLU A 116 11.22 -4.23 3.49
CA GLU A 116 11.77 -2.90 3.24
C GLU A 116 12.48 -2.33 4.47
N GLN A 117 11.92 -2.52 5.67
CA GLN A 117 12.59 -2.08 6.91
C GLN A 117 13.89 -2.84 7.16
N HIS A 118 13.92 -4.14 6.88
CA HIS A 118 15.13 -4.95 7.03
C HIS A 118 16.22 -4.55 6.03
N LEU A 119 15.85 -4.14 4.83
CA LEU A 119 16.81 -3.70 3.81
C LEU A 119 17.35 -2.29 4.05
N LYS A 120 16.56 -1.40 4.69
CA LYS A 120 16.98 -0.02 4.97
C LYS A 120 18.29 0.00 5.77
N GLY A 121 19.25 0.80 5.30
CA GLY A 121 20.58 0.90 5.89
C GLY A 121 21.57 -0.20 5.48
N THR A 122 21.17 -1.14 4.63
CA THR A 122 22.06 -2.13 4.03
C THR A 122 22.48 -1.71 2.61
N GLN A 123 23.58 -2.28 2.09
CA GLN A 123 23.99 -2.08 0.69
C GLN A 123 22.96 -2.63 -0.33
N ALA A 124 22.06 -3.51 0.10
CA ALA A 124 21.01 -4.05 -0.76
C ALA A 124 19.86 -3.05 -0.97
N TRP A 125 19.74 -2.01 -0.13
CA TRP A 125 18.67 -1.02 -0.23
C TRP A 125 18.67 -0.27 -1.55
N ASP A 126 19.83 0.25 -1.96
CA ASP A 126 19.95 1.02 -3.21
C ASP A 126 19.62 0.16 -4.44
N LYS A 127 20.10 -1.11 -4.44
CA LYS A 127 19.76 -2.07 -5.51
C LYS A 127 18.25 -2.37 -5.55
N TYR A 128 17.63 -2.52 -4.39
CA TYR A 128 16.19 -2.74 -4.28
C TYR A 128 15.40 -1.53 -4.79
N GLN A 129 15.80 -0.31 -4.43
CA GLN A 129 15.17 0.91 -4.92
C GLN A 129 15.32 1.07 -6.43
N ALA A 130 16.50 0.85 -6.97
CA ALA A 130 16.73 0.88 -8.41
C ALA A 130 15.86 -0.17 -9.16
N HIS A 131 15.77 -1.39 -8.61
CA HIS A 131 14.91 -2.42 -9.18
C HIS A 131 13.42 -2.03 -9.13
N ARG A 132 12.96 -1.42 -8.03
CA ARG A 132 11.57 -0.92 -7.92
C ARG A 132 11.28 0.16 -8.95
N GLY A 133 12.21 1.10 -9.15
CA GLY A 133 12.09 2.13 -10.19
C GLY A 133 11.91 1.48 -11.55
N LYS A 134 12.83 0.62 -11.94
CA LYS A 134 12.77 -0.09 -13.22
C LYS A 134 11.47 -0.88 -13.44
N VAL A 135 11.01 -1.63 -12.42
CA VAL A 135 9.72 -2.37 -12.51
C VAL A 135 8.54 -1.42 -12.68
N LEU A 136 8.57 -0.24 -12.06
CA LEU A 136 7.53 0.78 -12.24
C LEU A 136 7.53 1.31 -13.67
N GLU A 137 8.67 1.74 -14.19
CA GLU A 137 8.86 2.22 -15.56
C GLU A 137 8.36 1.20 -16.61
N GLU A 138 8.79 -0.07 -16.48
CA GLU A 138 8.35 -1.15 -17.37
C GLU A 138 6.81 -1.36 -17.33
N ARG A 139 6.19 -1.27 -16.16
CA ARG A 139 4.74 -1.42 -16.01
C ARG A 139 3.98 -0.22 -16.55
N THR A 140 4.47 0.99 -16.33
CA THR A 140 3.89 2.22 -16.84
C THR A 140 3.94 2.21 -18.37
N GLU A 141 5.08 1.88 -18.94
CA GLU A 141 5.26 1.71 -20.38
C GLU A 141 4.27 0.71 -20.96
N ALA A 142 4.22 -0.51 -20.40
CA ALA A 142 3.30 -1.55 -20.88
C ALA A 142 1.82 -1.13 -20.78
N ALA A 143 1.45 -0.39 -19.73
CA ALA A 143 0.10 0.13 -19.55
C ALA A 143 -0.23 1.20 -20.59
N LEU A 144 0.67 2.16 -20.82
CA LEU A 144 0.48 3.24 -21.78
C LEU A 144 0.52 2.74 -23.23
N THR A 145 1.43 1.84 -23.59
CA THR A 145 1.45 1.22 -24.92
C THR A 145 0.14 0.51 -25.26
N ARG A 146 -0.51 -0.10 -24.27
CA ARG A 146 -1.82 -0.74 -24.47
C ARG A 146 -2.94 0.27 -24.72
N VAL A 147 -2.92 1.44 -24.09
CA VAL A 147 -3.98 2.46 -24.22
C VAL A 147 -3.71 3.50 -25.30
N LEU A 148 -2.45 3.60 -25.78
CA LEU A 148 -2.01 4.49 -26.84
C LEU A 148 -1.43 3.66 -28.02
N PRO A 149 -2.25 2.85 -28.70
CA PRO A 149 -1.76 2.02 -29.78
C PRO A 149 -1.27 2.90 -30.95
N GLY A 150 -0.05 2.63 -31.40
CA GLY A 150 0.59 3.39 -32.47
C GLY A 150 1.45 4.58 -32.01
N ALA A 151 1.51 4.87 -30.71
CA ALA A 151 2.46 5.85 -30.19
C ALA A 151 3.91 5.38 -30.39
N THR A 152 4.79 6.30 -30.75
CA THR A 152 6.24 6.09 -30.69
C THR A 152 6.71 6.28 -29.25
N VAL A 153 7.46 5.31 -28.71
CA VAL A 153 7.98 5.36 -27.34
C VAL A 153 9.49 5.59 -27.37
N LEU A 154 9.96 6.56 -26.62
CA LEU A 154 11.38 6.84 -26.41
C LEU A 154 11.68 6.68 -24.92
N HIS A 155 12.69 5.84 -24.60
CA HIS A 155 13.12 5.54 -23.22
C HIS A 155 14.34 6.38 -22.86
N GLY A 156 14.43 6.82 -21.61
CA GLY A 156 15.60 7.54 -21.10
C GLY A 156 15.95 8.74 -21.98
N PHE A 157 14.94 9.49 -22.40
CA PHE A 157 15.14 10.61 -23.30
C PHE A 157 15.66 11.83 -22.54
N GLU A 158 16.45 12.63 -23.24
CA GLU A 158 17.05 13.83 -22.69
C GLU A 158 16.42 15.07 -23.32
N TYR A 159 16.17 16.08 -22.51
CA TYR A 159 15.69 17.36 -22.97
C TYR A 159 16.31 18.49 -22.15
N TYR A 160 16.20 19.73 -22.65
CA TYR A 160 16.75 20.87 -21.97
C TYR A 160 15.61 21.77 -21.46
N VAL A 161 15.80 22.28 -20.23
CA VAL A 161 14.92 23.26 -19.61
C VAL A 161 15.72 24.50 -19.23
N PRO A 162 15.08 25.66 -19.01
CA PRO A 162 15.82 26.86 -18.56
C PRO A 162 16.46 26.62 -17.21
N ALA A 163 17.74 26.98 -17.08
CA ALA A 163 18.47 26.93 -15.82
C ALA A 163 18.34 28.24 -15.03
N THR A 164 17.93 29.33 -15.68
CA THR A 164 17.80 30.65 -15.09
C THR A 164 16.53 31.35 -15.63
N GLU A 165 16.05 32.37 -14.89
CA GLU A 165 14.94 33.23 -15.34
C GLU A 165 15.22 33.92 -16.67
N ALA A 166 16.50 34.24 -16.95
CA ALA A 166 16.90 34.85 -18.21
C ALA A 166 16.77 33.87 -19.39
N GLU A 167 17.08 32.61 -19.18
CA GLU A 167 16.85 31.56 -20.18
C GLU A 167 15.36 31.29 -20.38
N GLU A 168 14.56 31.29 -19.30
CA GLU A 168 13.11 31.09 -19.37
C GLU A 168 12.41 32.17 -20.20
N ALA A 169 12.92 33.40 -20.15
CA ALA A 169 12.42 34.51 -20.97
C ALA A 169 12.97 34.50 -22.43
N GLY A 170 13.90 33.60 -22.72
CA GLY A 170 14.60 33.48 -24.00
C GLY A 170 14.04 32.35 -24.90
N PRO A 171 14.64 32.16 -26.09
CA PRO A 171 14.27 31.06 -26.97
C PRO A 171 14.71 29.70 -26.39
N VAL A 172 13.97 28.65 -26.70
CA VAL A 172 14.19 27.28 -26.21
C VAL A 172 15.59 26.73 -26.54
N GLU A 173 16.17 27.20 -27.66
CA GLU A 173 17.52 26.83 -28.10
C GLU A 173 18.62 27.32 -27.14
N GLY A 174 18.28 28.26 -26.25
CA GLY A 174 19.20 28.78 -25.21
C GLY A 174 19.15 28.05 -23.88
N TYR A 175 18.30 27.06 -23.75
CA TYR A 175 18.17 26.30 -22.51
C TYR A 175 19.40 25.41 -22.26
N THR A 176 19.95 25.47 -21.03
CA THR A 176 21.20 24.78 -20.70
C THR A 176 21.07 23.69 -19.68
N LYS A 177 20.00 23.66 -18.89
CA LYS A 177 19.80 22.61 -17.88
C LYS A 177 19.27 21.35 -18.53
N ARG A 178 20.13 20.34 -18.65
CA ARG A 178 19.77 19.01 -19.13
C ARG A 178 18.92 18.27 -18.09
N VAL A 179 17.85 17.67 -18.53
CA VAL A 179 16.95 16.82 -17.74
C VAL A 179 16.77 15.52 -18.49
N GLU A 180 16.75 14.43 -17.74
CA GLU A 180 16.43 13.09 -18.24
C GLU A 180 15.00 12.74 -17.82
N GLY A 181 14.20 12.22 -18.74
CA GLY A 181 12.86 11.73 -18.50
C GLY A 181 12.80 10.22 -18.70
N ASP A 182 11.95 9.54 -17.94
CA ASP A 182 11.86 8.07 -17.97
C ASP A 182 11.30 7.58 -19.31
N ASN A 183 10.13 8.12 -19.74
CA ASN A 183 9.48 7.75 -21.00
C ASN A 183 8.85 8.96 -21.69
N LEU A 184 8.92 8.97 -23.03
CA LEU A 184 8.20 9.92 -23.88
C LEU A 184 7.34 9.13 -24.87
N PHE A 185 6.04 9.36 -24.85
CA PHE A 185 5.09 8.83 -25.84
C PHE A 185 4.70 9.92 -26.82
N ILE A 186 4.85 9.63 -28.11
CA ILE A 186 4.48 10.54 -29.19
C ILE A 186 3.36 9.89 -29.98
N LEU A 187 2.17 10.51 -29.96
CA LEU A 187 1.02 10.09 -30.73
C LEU A 187 0.52 11.29 -31.55
N ASP A 188 0.60 11.18 -32.87
CA ASP A 188 0.33 12.26 -33.82
C ASP A 188 1.17 13.52 -33.50
N ASP A 189 0.53 14.60 -33.09
CA ASP A 189 1.13 15.90 -32.72
C ASP A 189 1.21 16.10 -31.19
N VAL A 190 0.90 15.06 -30.39
CA VAL A 190 0.91 15.10 -28.94
C VAL A 190 2.10 14.35 -28.39
N ALA A 191 2.90 15.01 -27.55
CA ALA A 191 3.99 14.40 -26.77
C ALA A 191 3.58 14.29 -25.30
N ILE A 192 3.65 13.08 -24.74
CA ILE A 192 3.33 12.79 -23.34
C ILE A 192 4.63 12.40 -22.64
N ILE A 193 5.13 13.29 -21.79
CA ILE A 193 6.29 13.04 -20.92
C ILE A 193 5.81 12.26 -19.70
N VAL A 194 6.47 11.16 -19.42
CA VAL A 194 6.18 10.31 -18.27
C VAL A 194 7.38 10.28 -17.36
N GLU A 195 7.14 10.56 -16.10
CA GLU A 195 8.13 10.53 -15.04
C GLU A 195 7.62 9.58 -13.93
N ASP A 196 8.28 8.48 -13.72
CA ASP A 196 7.90 7.45 -12.77
C ASP A 196 8.57 7.69 -11.40
N LYS A 197 7.78 7.78 -10.35
CA LYS A 197 8.29 8.02 -8.99
C LYS A 197 7.95 6.86 -8.05
N ALA A 198 8.89 5.94 -7.84
CA ALA A 198 8.76 4.82 -6.92
C ALA A 198 8.85 5.26 -5.44
N VAL A 199 8.13 6.30 -5.04
CA VAL A 199 8.17 6.90 -3.70
C VAL A 199 6.89 6.58 -2.94
N ALA A 200 7.02 6.23 -1.66
CA ALA A 200 5.89 6.05 -0.76
C ALA A 200 5.57 7.36 -0.03
N ILE A 201 4.29 7.71 0.03
CA ILE A 201 3.80 8.78 0.91
C ILE A 201 3.97 8.33 2.36
N ALA A 202 4.54 9.18 3.21
CA ALA A 202 4.77 8.89 4.62
C ALA A 202 3.45 8.51 5.35
N PRO A 203 3.48 7.56 6.30
CA PRO A 203 2.28 7.15 7.03
C PRO A 203 1.52 8.30 7.66
N ALA A 204 2.19 9.24 8.33
CA ALA A 204 1.56 10.41 8.92
C ALA A 204 0.92 11.35 7.88
N ALA A 205 1.50 11.47 6.68
CA ALA A 205 0.88 12.24 5.58
C ALA A 205 -0.43 11.59 5.11
N ARG A 206 -0.46 10.26 5.03
CA ARG A 206 -1.69 9.50 4.73
C ARG A 206 -2.75 9.64 5.81
N ALA A 207 -2.35 9.84 7.07
CA ALA A 207 -3.24 10.06 8.20
C ALA A 207 -3.75 11.50 8.33
N GLY A 208 -3.36 12.40 7.42
CA GLY A 208 -3.88 13.76 7.40
C GLY A 208 -2.93 14.82 7.96
N ASP A 209 -1.66 14.50 8.26
CA ASP A 209 -0.64 15.52 8.51
C ASP A 209 -0.39 16.33 7.23
N THR A 210 -1.07 17.46 7.11
CA THR A 210 -1.05 18.31 5.92
C THR A 210 0.34 18.88 5.62
N ARG A 211 1.18 19.10 6.64
CA ARG A 211 2.55 19.58 6.45
C ARG A 211 3.42 18.50 5.80
N ARG A 212 3.34 17.29 6.33
CA ARG A 212 4.06 16.14 5.75
C ARG A 212 3.54 15.78 4.37
N LEU A 213 2.22 15.79 4.19
CA LEU A 213 1.61 15.56 2.88
C LEU A 213 2.11 16.59 1.85
N ARG A 214 2.11 17.88 2.20
CA ARG A 214 2.66 18.93 1.32
C ARG A 214 4.13 18.69 0.98
N ASN A 215 4.95 18.28 1.94
CA ASN A 215 6.36 18.00 1.70
C ASN A 215 6.56 16.77 0.79
N ASP A 216 5.78 15.71 1.03
CA ASP A 216 5.82 14.52 0.18
C ASP A 216 5.33 14.82 -1.24
N LEU A 217 4.24 15.60 -1.40
CA LEU A 217 3.74 16.03 -2.70
C LEU A 217 4.74 16.94 -3.43
N LYS A 218 5.40 17.86 -2.71
CA LYS A 218 6.49 18.65 -3.31
C LYS A 218 7.60 17.78 -3.84
N ARG A 219 8.04 16.78 -3.07
CA ARG A 219 9.09 15.84 -3.50
C ARG A 219 8.66 14.98 -4.70
N LEU A 220 7.36 14.63 -4.78
CA LEU A 220 6.82 13.82 -5.87
C LEU A 220 6.58 14.63 -7.16
N PHE A 221 6.09 15.86 -7.03
CA PHE A 221 5.62 16.66 -8.16
C PHE A 221 6.45 17.91 -8.42
N ALA A 222 7.38 18.29 -7.53
CA ALA A 222 8.28 19.37 -7.84
C ALA A 222 9.37 18.88 -8.78
N PHE A 223 9.23 19.14 -10.05
CA PHE A 223 10.39 19.27 -10.91
C PHE A 223 11.30 20.36 -10.32
N GLU A 224 12.54 20.01 -9.98
CA GLU A 224 13.50 21.02 -9.63
C GLU A 224 13.62 21.99 -10.80
N GLY A 225 12.90 23.09 -10.75
CA GLY A 225 13.00 24.17 -11.73
C GLY A 225 11.71 24.68 -12.36
N VAL A 226 10.53 24.05 -12.21
CA VAL A 226 9.32 24.48 -12.94
C VAL A 226 8.19 25.03 -12.05
N VAL A 227 8.23 24.94 -10.73
CA VAL A 227 7.12 25.40 -9.84
C VAL A 227 7.55 26.45 -8.83
N ALA A 228 8.51 27.29 -9.14
CA ALA A 228 8.81 28.46 -8.29
C ALA A 228 7.88 29.66 -8.55
N GLY A 229 6.99 29.59 -9.56
CA GLY A 229 6.23 30.75 -10.03
C GLY A 229 4.71 30.64 -10.08
N ALA A 230 4.11 29.57 -9.60
CA ALA A 230 2.65 29.39 -9.72
C ALA A 230 1.95 29.23 -8.37
N TYR A 231 2.01 30.27 -7.51
CA TYR A 231 1.04 30.51 -6.41
C TYR A 231 1.01 31.99 -6.08
#